data_d70e1b0efb4281bb082ad6ef683769cb
#
_entry.id   d70e1b0efb4281bb082ad6ef683769cb
#
_cell.length_a   1.000
_cell.length_b   1.000
_cell.length_c   1.000
_cell.angle_alpha   90.00
_cell.angle_beta   90.00
_cell.angle_gamma   90.00
#
_symmetry.space_group_name_H-M   'P 1'
#
loop_
_entity.id
_entity.type
_entity.pdbx_description
1 polymer ?
#
loop_
_entity_poly.entity_id
_entity_poly.type
_entity_poly.pdbx_seq_one_letter_code
_entity_poly.pdbx_strand_id
1 'polypeptide(L)'
;MQEKCGNTCDFIAIRDTNTVGLTGPIRKADIGEDGKFGNYLKLVTEISKPQDQYGSGGSWGLGKTVYFRIGIGLVVYYSRIKKEDGAYESRLSAALVEDEKKSNAILTDGKGLRRGIAWWGEADPYDKNGKSTIPVTDEQTNKKIVSAFGVDTFDEMATGTMILIPFINRQQLLDETIPAGHAEDYQIPYWCKTSIEDYIKIAIQRWYAPRIQNEEYKGQYLRVNINGDKITYSKMAPVFQLIQNLYNATPENDNEFNGKKISSKEVEIRNNTFYKGCAAAGVGYYRKVTSEDL
;
A
#
# COMPACT_ATOMS: atom_id res chain seq x y z
N MET A 1 0.78 5.81 26.88
CA MET A 1 1.38 5.82 25.54
C MET A 1 2.79 6.43 25.56
N GLN A 2 3.01 7.61 26.09
CA GLN A 2 4.35 8.21 26.23
C GLN A 2 5.38 7.33 26.95
N GLU A 3 4.99 6.64 28.01
CA GLU A 3 5.88 5.72 28.74
C GLU A 3 6.36 4.51 27.92
N LYS A 4 5.62 4.11 26.87
CA LYS A 4 5.98 2.95 26.03
C LYS A 4 6.78 3.30 24.77
N CYS A 5 6.69 4.55 24.29
CA CYS A 5 7.22 4.95 22.99
C CYS A 5 8.31 6.04 23.07
N GLY A 6 8.64 6.54 24.27
CA GLY A 6 9.59 7.66 24.45
C GLY A 6 9.07 8.98 23.85
N ASN A 7 9.98 9.95 23.71
CA ASN A 7 9.66 11.29 23.18
C ASN A 7 9.72 11.37 21.64
N THR A 8 10.18 10.32 20.98
CA THR A 8 10.27 10.24 19.51
C THR A 8 9.50 9.01 19.05
N CYS A 9 8.77 9.18 17.95
CA CYS A 9 7.98 8.11 17.35
C CYS A 9 8.37 7.96 15.89
N ASP A 10 8.97 6.83 15.56
CA ASP A 10 9.15 6.44 14.17
C ASP A 10 7.81 6.05 13.55
N PHE A 11 7.59 6.46 12.32
CA PHE A 11 6.37 6.15 11.57
C PHE A 11 6.67 5.89 10.09
N ILE A 12 5.74 5.23 9.42
CA ILE A 12 5.73 5.11 7.96
C ILE A 12 4.53 5.90 7.43
N ALA A 13 4.78 6.80 6.48
CA ALA A 13 3.76 7.47 5.68
C ALA A 13 3.77 6.90 4.25
N ILE A 14 2.63 6.38 3.81
CA ILE A 14 2.43 5.90 2.43
C ILE A 14 1.42 6.84 1.79
N ARG A 15 1.83 7.59 0.77
CA ARG A 15 1.00 8.58 0.09
C ARG A 15 0.88 8.28 -1.39
N ASP A 16 -0.33 8.19 -1.88
CA ASP A 16 -0.62 8.28 -3.32
C ASP A 16 -1.20 9.64 -3.68
N THR A 17 -0.99 10.07 -4.91
CA THR A 17 -1.53 11.34 -5.45
C THR A 17 -2.09 11.11 -6.85
N ASN A 18 -2.99 11.99 -7.28
CA ASN A 18 -3.69 11.89 -8.56
C ASN A 18 -4.55 10.62 -8.68
N THR A 19 -5.07 10.17 -7.57
CA THR A 19 -6.05 9.09 -7.49
C THR A 19 -7.38 9.63 -6.99
N VAL A 20 -8.44 8.82 -7.07
CA VAL A 20 -9.76 9.22 -6.59
C VAL A 20 -9.86 9.33 -5.06
N GLY A 21 -8.88 8.79 -4.34
CA GLY A 21 -8.88 8.76 -2.88
C GLY A 21 -9.95 7.84 -2.30
N LEU A 22 -10.27 8.06 -1.02
CA LEU A 22 -11.26 7.29 -0.26
C LEU A 22 -12.68 7.80 -0.53
N THR A 23 -13.13 7.68 -1.77
CA THR A 23 -14.49 8.05 -2.21
C THR A 23 -15.56 7.07 -1.71
N GLY A 24 -16.82 7.40 -1.95
CA GLY A 24 -17.98 6.60 -1.60
C GLY A 24 -18.58 6.94 -0.23
N PRO A 25 -19.58 6.16 0.21
CA PRO A 25 -20.30 6.41 1.46
C PRO A 25 -19.36 6.31 2.67
N ILE A 26 -19.67 7.11 3.70
CA ILE A 26 -18.93 7.13 4.96
C ILE A 26 -19.61 6.29 6.06
N ARG A 27 -20.83 5.86 5.82
CA ARG A 27 -21.64 4.97 6.70
C ARG A 27 -22.18 3.80 5.89
N LYS A 28 -22.33 2.65 6.53
CA LYS A 28 -22.97 1.48 5.91
C LYS A 28 -24.43 1.75 5.53
N ALA A 29 -25.13 2.58 6.29
CA ALA A 29 -26.49 2.97 6.02
C ALA A 29 -26.66 3.83 4.74
N ASP A 30 -25.58 4.45 4.26
CA ASP A 30 -25.58 5.27 3.05
C ASP A 30 -25.19 4.46 1.79
N ILE A 31 -25.03 3.16 1.90
CA ILE A 31 -24.79 2.28 0.74
C ILE A 31 -26.05 2.27 -0.11
N GLY A 32 -25.92 2.64 -1.39
CA GLY A 32 -27.03 2.66 -2.34
C GLY A 32 -27.56 1.26 -2.68
N GLU A 33 -28.63 1.22 -3.46
CA GLU A 33 -29.26 -0.04 -3.94
C GLU A 33 -28.31 -0.91 -4.76
N ASP A 34 -27.27 -0.31 -5.36
CA ASP A 34 -26.21 -1.03 -6.08
C ASP A 34 -25.27 -1.83 -5.17
N GLY A 35 -25.38 -1.69 -3.85
CA GLY A 35 -24.61 -2.41 -2.85
C GLY A 35 -23.12 -2.06 -2.81
N LYS A 36 -22.68 -0.95 -3.47
CA LYS A 36 -21.27 -0.57 -3.52
C LYS A 36 -20.81 0.13 -2.24
N PHE A 37 -19.80 -0.44 -1.61
CA PHE A 37 -19.21 0.09 -0.37
C PHE A 37 -18.35 1.34 -0.59
N GLY A 38 -17.87 1.58 -1.80
CA GLY A 38 -16.90 2.65 -2.06
C GLY A 38 -15.52 2.39 -1.42
N ASN A 39 -14.57 3.26 -1.74
CA ASN A 39 -13.17 3.06 -1.28
C ASN A 39 -13.01 3.30 0.22
N TYR A 40 -13.76 4.26 0.79
CA TYR A 40 -13.65 4.59 2.21
C TYR A 40 -14.03 3.41 3.11
N LEU A 41 -15.25 2.90 2.98
CA LEU A 41 -15.70 1.79 3.82
C LEU A 41 -14.85 0.54 3.59
N LYS A 42 -14.48 0.24 2.35
CA LYS A 42 -13.64 -0.92 2.04
C LYS A 42 -12.26 -0.87 2.67
N LEU A 43 -11.63 0.30 2.73
CA LEU A 43 -10.30 0.41 3.32
C LEU A 43 -10.35 0.52 4.84
N VAL A 44 -11.25 1.35 5.38
CA VAL A 44 -11.22 1.74 6.80
C VAL A 44 -12.00 0.78 7.67
N THR A 45 -13.22 0.38 7.27
CA THR A 45 -14.14 -0.33 8.17
C THR A 45 -14.34 -1.79 7.81
N GLU A 46 -14.24 -2.17 6.53
CA GLU A 46 -14.56 -3.52 6.08
C GLU A 46 -13.29 -4.37 5.93
N ILE A 47 -13.22 -5.48 6.66
CA ILE A 47 -12.17 -6.49 6.49
C ILE A 47 -12.62 -7.48 5.40
N SER A 48 -11.69 -7.91 4.54
CA SER A 48 -11.92 -8.95 3.51
C SER A 48 -12.95 -8.60 2.43
N LYS A 49 -13.16 -7.31 2.12
CA LYS A 49 -13.96 -6.90 0.97
C LYS A 49 -13.06 -6.66 -0.25
N PRO A 50 -13.27 -7.38 -1.37
CA PRO A 50 -12.52 -7.15 -2.60
C PRO A 50 -12.88 -5.80 -3.24
N GLN A 51 -12.04 -5.34 -4.16
CA GLN A 51 -12.35 -4.17 -4.98
C GLN A 51 -13.43 -4.50 -6.01
N ASP A 52 -14.34 -3.55 -6.27
CA ASP A 52 -15.43 -3.73 -7.25
C ASP A 52 -14.95 -3.48 -8.68
N GLN A 53 -13.83 -2.81 -8.85
CA GLN A 53 -13.34 -2.39 -10.15
C GLN A 53 -12.47 -3.47 -10.79
N TYR A 54 -12.85 -3.91 -12.00
CA TYR A 54 -12.07 -4.86 -12.77
C TYR A 54 -10.64 -4.33 -13.03
N GLY A 55 -9.63 -5.18 -12.81
CA GLY A 55 -8.21 -4.81 -13.00
C GLY A 55 -7.59 -4.02 -11.84
N SER A 56 -8.35 -3.68 -10.80
CA SER A 56 -7.76 -3.14 -9.57
C SER A 56 -7.07 -4.23 -8.76
N GLY A 57 -5.93 -3.92 -8.15
CA GLY A 57 -5.26 -4.81 -7.20
C GLY A 57 -6.11 -5.06 -5.96
N GLY A 58 -5.85 -6.14 -5.24
CA GLY A 58 -6.51 -6.41 -3.96
C GLY A 58 -7.74 -7.31 -4.02
N SER A 59 -7.69 -8.35 -4.87
CA SER A 59 -8.78 -9.32 -5.08
C SER A 59 -9.37 -9.94 -3.81
N TRP A 60 -8.61 -10.03 -2.73
CA TRP A 60 -9.02 -10.67 -1.47
C TRP A 60 -9.34 -9.67 -0.35
N GLY A 61 -9.03 -8.37 -0.51
CA GLY A 61 -9.25 -7.35 0.52
C GLY A 61 -8.43 -7.54 1.80
N LEU A 62 -7.41 -8.40 1.78
CA LEU A 62 -6.57 -8.73 2.95
C LEU A 62 -5.29 -7.89 3.02
N GLY A 63 -4.86 -7.25 1.94
CA GLY A 63 -3.60 -6.49 1.88
C GLY A 63 -3.50 -5.41 2.96
N LYS A 64 -4.60 -4.76 3.30
CA LYS A 64 -4.65 -3.75 4.35
C LYS A 64 -4.34 -4.27 5.76
N THR A 65 -4.47 -5.57 6.02
CA THR A 65 -4.15 -6.15 7.34
C THR A 65 -2.67 -6.06 7.67
N VAL A 66 -1.81 -5.93 6.66
CA VAL A 66 -0.36 -5.71 6.82
C VAL A 66 -0.08 -4.43 7.58
N TYR A 67 -0.85 -3.36 7.35
CA TYR A 67 -0.64 -2.07 8.02
C TYR A 67 -0.70 -2.19 9.55
N PHE A 68 -1.61 -3.01 10.07
CA PHE A 68 -1.76 -3.24 11.51
C PHE A 68 -0.63 -4.05 12.13
N ARG A 69 0.17 -4.74 11.31
CA ARG A 69 1.29 -5.58 11.77
C ARG A 69 2.63 -4.85 11.77
N ILE A 70 2.76 -3.76 11.04
CA ILE A 70 4.01 -3.00 10.89
C ILE A 70 4.36 -2.22 12.16
N GLY A 71 3.34 -1.68 12.86
CA GLY A 71 3.51 -0.93 14.10
C GLY A 71 2.78 -1.58 15.28
N ILE A 72 2.23 -0.77 16.13
CA ILE A 72 1.47 -1.21 17.32
C ILE A 72 0.02 -1.60 17.02
N GLY A 73 -0.38 -1.70 15.76
CA GLY A 73 -1.75 -1.94 15.33
C GLY A 73 -2.57 -0.68 15.07
N LEU A 74 -2.00 0.51 15.25
CA LEU A 74 -2.66 1.78 14.94
C LEU A 74 -2.34 2.21 13.50
N VAL A 75 -3.40 2.54 12.75
CA VAL A 75 -3.31 3.07 11.38
C VAL A 75 -4.19 4.30 11.26
N VAL A 76 -3.65 5.38 10.74
CA VAL A 76 -4.37 6.62 10.44
C VAL A 76 -4.53 6.73 8.93
N TYR A 77 -5.76 6.99 8.50
CA TYR A 77 -6.15 7.15 7.10
C TYR A 77 -6.53 8.60 6.85
N TYR A 78 -5.79 9.27 6.00
CA TYR A 78 -6.13 10.60 5.52
C TYR A 78 -6.33 10.55 4.01
N SER A 79 -7.39 11.16 3.52
CA SER A 79 -7.67 11.24 2.10
C SER A 79 -8.27 12.57 1.73
N ARG A 80 -7.95 13.06 0.54
CA ARG A 80 -8.65 14.17 -0.10
C ARG A 80 -9.30 13.68 -1.37
N ILE A 81 -10.58 13.93 -1.50
CA ILE A 81 -11.42 13.47 -2.61
C ILE A 81 -12.05 14.66 -3.32
N LYS A 82 -12.45 14.45 -4.57
CA LYS A 82 -13.35 15.35 -5.29
C LYS A 82 -14.74 14.73 -5.33
N LYS A 83 -15.73 15.44 -4.83
CA LYS A 83 -17.14 15.00 -4.82
C LYS A 83 -17.77 15.18 -6.20
N GLU A 84 -18.95 14.61 -6.39
CA GLU A 84 -19.73 14.71 -7.64
C GLU A 84 -20.13 16.16 -7.97
N ASP A 85 -20.37 16.98 -6.95
CA ASP A 85 -20.67 18.43 -7.08
C ASP A 85 -19.43 19.27 -7.44
N GLY A 86 -18.26 18.64 -7.56
CA GLY A 86 -16.99 19.28 -7.88
C GLY A 86 -16.24 19.83 -6.67
N ALA A 87 -16.83 19.86 -5.49
CA ALA A 87 -16.17 20.31 -4.26
C ALA A 87 -15.13 19.29 -3.78
N TYR A 88 -14.12 19.76 -3.07
CA TYR A 88 -13.12 18.90 -2.43
C TYR A 88 -13.48 18.68 -0.96
N GLU A 89 -13.19 17.48 -0.47
CA GLU A 89 -13.43 17.08 0.90
C GLU A 89 -12.26 16.27 1.42
N SER A 90 -11.78 16.60 2.61
CA SER A 90 -10.81 15.80 3.34
C SER A 90 -11.51 14.84 4.29
N ARG A 91 -10.98 13.65 4.42
CA ARG A 91 -11.47 12.58 5.29
C ARG A 91 -10.32 12.04 6.12
N LEU A 92 -10.46 12.07 7.44
CA LEU A 92 -9.47 11.51 8.35
C LEU A 92 -10.14 10.58 9.35
N SER A 93 -9.59 9.38 9.47
CA SER A 93 -10.04 8.36 10.42
C SER A 93 -8.84 7.56 10.91
N ALA A 94 -8.99 6.85 12.02
CA ALA A 94 -8.01 5.90 12.45
C ALA A 94 -8.66 4.58 12.88
N ALA A 95 -7.88 3.50 12.82
CA ALA A 95 -8.27 2.21 13.36
C ALA A 95 -7.11 1.63 14.16
N LEU A 96 -7.44 1.01 15.28
CA LEU A 96 -6.51 0.24 16.09
C LEU A 96 -6.99 -1.21 16.14
N VAL A 97 -6.10 -2.13 15.76
CA VAL A 97 -6.35 -3.59 15.87
C VAL A 97 -5.28 -4.18 16.76
N GLU A 98 -5.69 -4.86 17.81
CA GLU A 98 -4.78 -5.50 18.76
C GLU A 98 -5.30 -6.87 19.21
N ASP A 99 -4.40 -7.69 19.74
CA ASP A 99 -4.77 -8.95 20.35
C ASP A 99 -5.35 -8.70 21.74
N GLU A 100 -6.65 -8.92 21.89
CA GLU A 100 -7.38 -8.75 23.16
C GLU A 100 -6.88 -9.65 24.30
N LYS A 101 -6.12 -10.70 24.00
CA LYS A 101 -5.53 -11.61 24.98
C LYS A 101 -4.23 -11.08 25.57
N LYS A 102 -3.60 -10.08 24.95
CA LYS A 102 -2.36 -9.50 25.48
C LYS A 102 -2.63 -8.78 26.81
N SER A 103 -1.74 -9.00 27.79
CA SER A 103 -1.84 -8.38 29.13
C SER A 103 -1.74 -6.84 29.07
N ASN A 104 -1.09 -6.31 28.05
CA ASN A 104 -0.85 -4.89 27.83
C ASN A 104 -1.74 -4.28 26.72
N ALA A 105 -2.89 -4.89 26.42
CA ALA A 105 -3.85 -4.35 25.45
C ALA A 105 -4.27 -2.92 25.85
N ILE A 106 -4.34 -2.04 24.86
CA ILE A 106 -4.66 -0.62 25.04
C ILE A 106 -6.17 -0.41 25.12
N LEU A 107 -6.91 -1.18 24.30
CA LEU A 107 -8.35 -1.05 24.18
C LEU A 107 -9.06 -1.78 25.35
N THR A 108 -9.70 -1.00 26.21
CA THR A 108 -10.55 -1.53 27.28
C THR A 108 -11.91 -0.87 27.24
N ASP A 109 -12.93 -1.52 27.79
CA ASP A 109 -14.30 -0.98 27.85
C ASP A 109 -14.59 -0.20 29.15
N GLY A 110 -13.57 0.18 29.89
CA GLY A 110 -13.70 0.83 31.19
C GLY A 110 -14.06 -0.11 32.34
N LYS A 111 -14.45 -1.36 32.07
CA LYS A 111 -14.71 -2.43 33.06
C LYS A 111 -13.60 -3.49 33.09
N GLY A 112 -12.49 -3.20 32.37
CA GLY A 112 -11.35 -4.12 32.25
C GLY A 112 -11.48 -5.19 31.17
N LEU A 113 -12.61 -5.25 30.47
CA LEU A 113 -12.76 -6.10 29.30
C LEU A 113 -11.99 -5.48 28.11
N ARG A 114 -11.26 -6.32 27.39
CA ARG A 114 -10.45 -5.90 26.25
C ARG A 114 -11.25 -6.00 24.96
N ARG A 115 -10.94 -5.13 24.01
CA ARG A 115 -11.55 -5.08 22.68
C ARG A 115 -10.45 -5.23 21.64
N GLY A 116 -10.64 -6.09 20.67
CA GLY A 116 -9.65 -6.32 19.62
C GLY A 116 -9.59 -5.24 18.55
N ILE A 117 -10.64 -4.43 18.38
CA ILE A 117 -10.72 -3.41 17.33
C ILE A 117 -11.42 -2.17 17.85
N ALA A 118 -10.88 -0.99 17.48
CA ALA A 118 -11.53 0.30 17.65
C ALA A 118 -11.32 1.19 16.42
N TRP A 119 -12.31 2.04 16.16
CA TRP A 119 -12.23 3.10 15.14
C TRP A 119 -12.31 4.45 15.82
N TRP A 120 -11.58 5.41 15.25
CA TRP A 120 -11.57 6.80 15.68
C TRP A 120 -11.98 7.70 14.52
N GLY A 121 -12.79 8.73 14.84
CA GLY A 121 -13.31 9.76 13.95
C GLY A 121 -14.27 10.65 14.70
N GLU A 122 -15.12 11.37 13.99
CA GLU A 122 -16.25 12.09 14.57
C GLU A 122 -17.35 11.11 14.98
N ALA A 123 -18.11 11.44 16.03
CA ALA A 123 -19.28 10.65 16.39
C ALA A 123 -20.32 10.72 15.26
N ASP A 124 -20.87 9.57 14.87
CA ASP A 124 -21.93 9.53 13.88
C ASP A 124 -23.21 10.11 14.50
N PRO A 125 -23.72 11.27 14.01
CA PRO A 125 -24.91 11.93 14.57
C PRO A 125 -26.19 11.11 14.39
N TYR A 126 -26.17 10.11 13.52
CA TYR A 126 -27.33 9.24 13.27
C TYR A 126 -27.27 7.93 14.08
N ASP A 127 -26.17 7.63 14.72
CA ASP A 127 -26.06 6.48 15.61
C ASP A 127 -26.54 6.83 17.03
N LYS A 128 -27.78 6.49 17.33
CA LYS A 128 -28.41 6.71 18.65
C LYS A 128 -27.67 6.00 19.79
N ASN A 129 -26.87 5.00 19.50
CA ASN A 129 -26.09 4.26 20.50
C ASN A 129 -24.70 4.87 20.76
N GLY A 130 -24.28 5.85 19.95
CA GLY A 130 -22.99 6.52 20.09
C GLY A 130 -21.77 5.61 19.90
N LYS A 131 -21.91 4.52 19.15
CA LYS A 131 -20.85 3.52 18.95
C LYS A 131 -20.15 3.61 17.61
N SER A 132 -20.76 4.32 16.65
CA SER A 132 -20.23 4.48 15.28
C SER A 132 -19.48 5.79 15.13
N THR A 133 -18.46 5.79 14.30
CA THR A 133 -17.71 6.98 13.92
C THR A 133 -17.76 7.17 12.42
N ILE A 134 -17.71 8.43 12.01
CA ILE A 134 -17.52 8.88 10.63
C ILE A 134 -16.17 9.59 10.49
N PRO A 135 -15.64 9.81 9.28
CA PRO A 135 -14.38 10.54 9.13
C PRO A 135 -14.52 11.98 9.62
N VAL A 136 -13.45 12.50 10.20
CA VAL A 136 -13.28 13.93 10.46
C VAL A 136 -13.14 14.64 9.12
N THR A 137 -13.99 15.64 8.84
CA THR A 137 -13.96 16.41 7.59
C THR A 137 -13.48 17.84 7.77
N ASP A 138 -13.31 18.29 9.01
CA ASP A 138 -12.77 19.62 9.33
C ASP A 138 -11.30 19.73 8.90
N GLU A 139 -11.04 20.62 7.93
CA GLU A 139 -9.71 20.81 7.33
C GLU A 139 -8.64 21.26 8.34
N GLN A 140 -9.01 22.07 9.32
CA GLN A 140 -8.05 22.57 10.31
C GLN A 140 -7.64 21.46 11.26
N THR A 141 -8.58 20.67 11.72
CA THR A 141 -8.33 19.48 12.55
C THR A 141 -7.49 18.46 11.80
N ASN A 142 -7.83 18.17 10.55
CA ASN A 142 -7.10 17.25 9.70
C ASN A 142 -5.66 17.71 9.51
N LYS A 143 -5.45 18.99 9.17
CA LYS A 143 -4.11 19.58 9.03
C LYS A 143 -3.32 19.50 10.33
N LYS A 144 -3.93 19.82 11.46
CA LYS A 144 -3.27 19.75 12.78
C LYS A 144 -2.78 18.34 13.11
N ILE A 145 -3.62 17.32 12.84
CA ILE A 145 -3.28 15.92 13.14
C ILE A 145 -2.19 15.43 12.19
N VAL A 146 -2.33 15.66 10.89
CA VAL A 146 -1.37 15.24 9.87
C VAL A 146 -0.01 15.91 10.09
N SER A 147 0.00 17.22 10.37
CA SER A 147 1.24 17.98 10.63
C SER A 147 1.97 17.52 11.91
N ALA A 148 1.27 16.92 12.87
CA ALA A 148 1.91 16.34 14.07
C ALA A 148 2.86 15.18 13.73
N PHE A 149 2.71 14.57 12.56
CA PHE A 149 3.65 13.58 12.01
C PHE A 149 4.76 14.23 11.16
N GLY A 150 4.83 15.55 11.04
CA GLY A 150 5.81 16.23 10.19
C GLY A 150 5.57 16.04 8.70
N VAL A 151 4.36 15.71 8.29
CA VAL A 151 3.96 15.57 6.88
C VAL A 151 2.84 16.55 6.54
N ASP A 152 2.76 16.95 5.27
CA ASP A 152 1.76 17.89 4.79
C ASP A 152 0.49 17.18 4.29
N THR A 153 -0.65 17.84 4.46
CA THR A 153 -1.91 17.49 3.81
C THR A 153 -1.80 17.60 2.28
N PHE A 154 -2.81 17.16 1.55
CA PHE A 154 -2.87 17.40 0.10
C PHE A 154 -3.10 18.89 -0.19
N ASP A 155 -2.51 19.36 -1.30
CA ASP A 155 -2.79 20.70 -1.83
C ASP A 155 -4.26 20.83 -2.24
N GLU A 156 -4.72 22.07 -2.41
CA GLU A 156 -6.15 22.42 -2.59
C GLU A 156 -6.86 21.61 -3.70
N MET A 157 -6.18 21.32 -4.81
CA MET A 157 -6.74 20.57 -5.94
C MET A 157 -6.24 19.13 -6.05
N ALA A 158 -5.31 18.73 -5.19
CA ALA A 158 -4.78 17.37 -5.22
C ALA A 158 -5.74 16.40 -4.54
N THR A 159 -5.87 15.19 -5.12
CA THR A 159 -6.62 14.08 -4.54
C THR A 159 -5.74 12.86 -4.34
N GLY A 160 -6.09 12.03 -3.38
CA GLY A 160 -5.34 10.83 -3.07
C GLY A 160 -5.60 10.30 -1.67
N THR A 161 -4.73 9.36 -1.26
CA THR A 161 -4.78 8.75 0.07
C THR A 161 -3.41 8.81 0.73
N MET A 162 -3.40 9.01 2.03
CA MET A 162 -2.24 8.88 2.88
C MET A 162 -2.56 7.93 4.03
N ILE A 163 -1.70 6.95 4.22
CA ILE A 163 -1.75 6.00 5.33
C ILE A 163 -0.56 6.28 6.24
N LEU A 164 -0.83 6.57 7.51
CA LEU A 164 0.19 6.80 8.52
C LEU A 164 0.19 5.64 9.50
N ILE A 165 1.34 5.02 9.68
CA ILE A 165 1.54 3.88 10.59
C ILE A 165 2.54 4.33 11.64
N PRO A 166 2.08 4.81 12.80
CA PRO A 166 2.96 5.28 13.87
C PRO A 166 3.53 4.14 14.71
N PHE A 167 4.53 4.48 15.53
CA PHE A 167 5.15 3.60 16.52
C PHE A 167 5.72 2.32 15.91
N ILE A 168 6.44 2.45 14.79
CA ILE A 168 7.17 1.34 14.19
C ILE A 168 8.46 1.05 14.99
N ASN A 169 8.83 -0.22 15.03
CA ASN A 169 10.16 -0.64 15.50
C ASN A 169 11.01 -0.97 14.26
N ARG A 170 11.90 -0.07 13.89
CA ARG A 170 12.72 -0.20 12.67
C ARG A 170 13.61 -1.44 12.71
N GLN A 171 14.22 -1.73 13.86
CA GLN A 171 15.09 -2.90 14.00
C GLN A 171 14.29 -4.20 13.84
N GLN A 172 13.17 -4.31 14.52
CA GLN A 172 12.30 -5.49 14.40
C GLN A 172 11.86 -5.71 12.94
N LEU A 173 11.47 -4.64 12.24
CA LEU A 173 11.05 -4.75 10.83
C LEU A 173 12.21 -5.23 9.93
N LEU A 174 13.45 -4.81 10.21
CA LEU A 174 14.62 -5.30 9.47
C LEU A 174 14.92 -6.76 9.79
N ASP A 175 14.88 -7.14 11.05
CA ASP A 175 15.13 -8.51 11.49
C ASP A 175 14.13 -9.49 10.86
N GLU A 176 12.86 -9.08 10.74
CA GLU A 176 11.80 -9.86 10.10
C GLU A 176 11.98 -10.00 8.57
N THR A 177 12.89 -9.25 7.93
CA THR A 177 13.22 -9.45 6.51
C THR A 177 14.09 -10.68 6.28
N ILE A 178 14.73 -11.20 7.32
CA ILE A 178 15.59 -12.38 7.27
C ILE A 178 14.73 -13.61 7.58
N PRO A 179 14.75 -14.65 6.73
CA PRO A 179 13.98 -15.88 7.01
C PRO A 179 14.35 -16.50 8.35
N ALA A 180 13.37 -16.82 9.17
CA ALA A 180 13.60 -17.50 10.44
C ALA A 180 14.14 -18.94 10.22
N GLY A 181 15.03 -19.39 11.12
CA GLY A 181 15.53 -20.78 11.12
C GLY A 181 16.50 -21.11 9.98
N HIS A 182 17.16 -20.11 9.40
CA HIS A 182 18.22 -20.35 8.42
C HIS A 182 19.46 -21.00 9.06
N ALA A 183 20.19 -21.79 8.27
CA ALA A 183 21.45 -22.40 8.69
C ALA A 183 22.55 -21.33 8.87
N GLU A 184 23.59 -21.64 9.65
CA GLU A 184 24.70 -20.70 9.92
C GLU A 184 25.43 -20.22 8.65
N ASP A 185 25.42 -21.03 7.60
CA ASP A 185 26.03 -20.76 6.29
C ASP A 185 25.08 -20.07 5.30
N TYR A 186 23.87 -19.68 5.74
CA TYR A 186 22.88 -19.02 4.88
C TYR A 186 23.40 -17.66 4.40
N GLN A 187 23.53 -17.52 3.09
CA GLN A 187 23.86 -16.23 2.50
C GLN A 187 22.64 -15.30 2.55
N ILE A 188 22.77 -14.22 3.32
CA ILE A 188 21.71 -13.20 3.39
C ILE A 188 21.47 -12.64 1.98
N PRO A 189 20.25 -12.78 1.44
CA PRO A 189 19.92 -12.26 0.12
C PRO A 189 20.19 -10.75 0.00
N TYR A 190 20.58 -10.28 -1.18
CA TYR A 190 20.92 -8.87 -1.43
C TYR A 190 19.78 -7.88 -1.15
N TRP A 191 18.54 -8.36 -1.09
CA TRP A 191 17.36 -7.55 -0.73
C TRP A 191 17.19 -7.35 0.78
N CYS A 192 17.88 -8.12 1.60
CA CYS A 192 17.95 -7.88 3.04
C CYS A 192 18.97 -6.76 3.29
N LYS A 193 18.48 -5.56 3.48
CA LYS A 193 19.31 -4.37 3.63
C LYS A 193 19.50 -3.99 5.11
N THR A 194 20.44 -3.11 5.36
CA THR A 194 20.76 -2.59 6.71
C THR A 194 19.86 -1.41 7.11
N SER A 195 19.08 -0.86 6.18
CA SER A 195 18.11 0.20 6.45
C SER A 195 16.74 -0.15 5.89
N ILE A 196 15.69 0.31 6.57
CA ILE A 196 14.30 0.15 6.12
C ILE A 196 14.08 0.85 4.79
N GLU A 197 14.67 2.01 4.59
CA GLU A 197 14.56 2.77 3.36
C GLU A 197 15.09 1.99 2.15
N ASP A 198 16.27 1.39 2.29
CA ASP A 198 16.86 0.59 1.20
C ASP A 198 16.09 -0.72 0.98
N TYR A 199 15.60 -1.34 2.05
CA TYR A 199 14.73 -2.50 1.91
C TYR A 199 13.44 -2.15 1.15
N ILE A 200 12.78 -1.03 1.48
CA ILE A 200 11.58 -0.57 0.78
C ILE A 200 11.90 -0.24 -0.69
N LYS A 201 13.05 0.40 -0.98
CA LYS A 201 13.48 0.67 -2.36
C LYS A 201 13.60 -0.62 -3.18
N ILE A 202 14.22 -1.64 -2.62
CA ILE A 202 14.35 -2.96 -3.29
C ILE A 202 13.00 -3.65 -3.43
N ALA A 203 12.17 -3.66 -2.38
CA ALA A 203 10.85 -4.28 -2.41
C ALA A 203 9.94 -3.65 -3.49
N ILE A 204 9.95 -2.33 -3.61
CA ILE A 204 9.19 -1.62 -4.65
C ILE A 204 9.68 -2.00 -6.04
N GLN A 205 11.01 -2.01 -6.27
CA GLN A 205 11.57 -2.40 -7.56
C GLN A 205 11.21 -3.87 -7.90
N ARG A 206 11.30 -4.77 -6.93
CA ARG A 206 10.97 -6.20 -7.12
C ARG A 206 9.53 -6.41 -7.63
N TRP A 207 8.57 -5.63 -7.11
CA TRP A 207 7.16 -5.82 -7.45
C TRP A 207 6.66 -4.93 -8.58
N TYR A 208 7.33 -3.79 -8.82
CA TYR A 208 6.83 -2.76 -9.72
C TYR A 208 7.83 -2.32 -10.79
N ALA A 209 8.98 -3.00 -10.96
CA ALA A 209 9.98 -2.61 -11.95
C ALA A 209 9.39 -2.28 -13.34
N PRO A 210 8.47 -3.07 -13.92
CA PRO A 210 7.89 -2.73 -15.23
C PRO A 210 7.12 -1.41 -15.25
N ARG A 211 6.66 -0.93 -14.08
CA ARG A 211 5.82 0.27 -13.99
C ARG A 211 6.58 1.53 -13.53
N ILE A 212 7.78 1.37 -12.98
CA ILE A 212 8.51 2.51 -12.40
C ILE A 212 9.03 3.40 -13.51
N GLN A 213 8.50 4.62 -13.60
CA GLN A 213 8.89 5.65 -14.59
C GLN A 213 9.00 5.11 -16.02
N ASN A 214 8.10 4.20 -16.40
CA ASN A 214 8.11 3.53 -17.68
C ASN A 214 6.96 4.06 -18.55
N GLU A 215 7.27 4.93 -19.52
CA GLU A 215 6.28 5.52 -20.43
C GLU A 215 5.70 4.50 -21.43
N GLU A 216 6.42 3.39 -21.69
CA GLU A 216 5.95 2.30 -22.54
C GLU A 216 5.02 1.32 -21.80
N TYR A 217 4.82 1.51 -20.49
CA TYR A 217 3.95 0.64 -19.71
C TYR A 217 2.50 0.72 -20.20
N LYS A 218 1.88 -0.43 -20.48
CA LYS A 218 0.47 -0.52 -20.94
C LYS A 218 -0.50 -0.18 -19.80
N GLY A 219 -0.57 1.08 -19.41
CA GLY A 219 -1.38 1.59 -18.32
C GLY A 219 -0.71 2.78 -17.64
N GLN A 220 -1.14 3.11 -16.44
CA GLN A 220 -0.50 4.18 -15.68
C GLN A 220 0.80 3.69 -15.04
N TYR A 221 1.91 4.32 -15.36
CA TYR A 221 3.18 4.05 -14.70
C TYR A 221 3.28 4.74 -13.33
N LEU A 222 4.22 4.29 -12.52
CA LEU A 222 4.44 4.78 -11.16
C LEU A 222 5.60 5.77 -11.13
N ARG A 223 5.39 6.91 -10.48
CA ARG A 223 6.44 7.79 -9.99
C ARG A 223 6.62 7.54 -8.50
N VAL A 224 7.79 7.04 -8.11
CA VAL A 224 8.06 6.62 -6.73
C VAL A 224 9.05 7.59 -6.10
N ASN A 225 8.76 7.98 -4.85
CA ASN A 225 9.62 8.79 -4.02
C ASN A 225 9.69 8.16 -2.63
N ILE A 226 10.89 8.06 -2.06
CA ILE A 226 11.10 7.58 -0.69
C ILE A 226 11.94 8.63 0.03
N ASN A 227 11.34 9.29 1.02
CA ASN A 227 11.98 10.36 1.79
C ASN A 227 12.64 11.45 0.93
N GLY A 228 11.98 11.85 -0.18
CA GLY A 228 12.51 12.85 -1.13
C GLY A 228 13.37 12.27 -2.26
N ASP A 229 13.83 11.03 -2.15
CA ASP A 229 14.62 10.36 -3.18
C ASP A 229 13.73 9.67 -4.22
N LYS A 230 13.79 10.14 -5.47
CA LYS A 230 13.02 9.57 -6.58
C LYS A 230 13.70 8.32 -7.10
N ILE A 231 12.94 7.23 -7.24
CA ILE A 231 13.39 6.02 -7.93
C ILE A 231 13.16 6.23 -9.43
N THR A 232 14.25 6.42 -10.16
CA THR A 232 14.27 6.50 -11.63
C THR A 232 14.81 5.19 -12.21
N TYR A 233 14.62 4.97 -13.52
CA TYR A 233 15.20 3.82 -14.21
C TYR A 233 16.71 3.67 -13.91
N SER A 234 17.48 4.74 -14.03
CA SER A 234 18.93 4.73 -13.78
C SER A 234 19.35 4.44 -12.33
N LYS A 235 18.43 4.62 -11.38
CA LYS A 235 18.65 4.31 -9.96
C LYS A 235 18.16 2.92 -9.55
N MET A 236 17.51 2.21 -10.46
CA MET A 236 17.11 0.83 -10.21
C MET A 236 18.35 -0.08 -10.23
N ALA A 237 18.33 -1.14 -9.44
CA ALA A 237 19.35 -2.18 -9.53
C ALA A 237 19.30 -2.85 -10.92
N PRO A 238 20.43 -3.30 -11.47
CA PRO A 238 20.53 -3.79 -12.85
C PRO A 238 19.53 -4.91 -13.17
N VAL A 239 19.27 -5.83 -12.24
CA VAL A 239 18.27 -6.89 -12.44
C VAL A 239 16.86 -6.33 -12.66
N PHE A 240 16.50 -5.23 -12.01
CA PHE A 240 15.18 -4.62 -12.17
C PHE A 240 15.09 -3.76 -13.44
N GLN A 241 16.19 -3.15 -13.86
CA GLN A 241 16.29 -2.54 -15.19
C GLN A 241 16.09 -3.60 -16.29
N LEU A 242 16.74 -4.77 -16.14
CA LEU A 242 16.54 -5.90 -17.04
C LEU A 242 15.06 -6.33 -17.09
N ILE A 243 14.39 -6.46 -15.93
CA ILE A 243 12.96 -6.81 -15.88
C ILE A 243 12.10 -5.79 -16.64
N GLN A 244 12.40 -4.50 -16.53
CA GLN A 244 11.69 -3.47 -17.28
C GLN A 244 11.96 -3.56 -18.79
N ASN A 245 13.21 -3.80 -19.20
CA ASN A 245 13.55 -4.02 -20.60
C ASN A 245 12.87 -5.28 -21.17
N LEU A 246 12.80 -6.36 -20.40
CA LEU A 246 12.06 -7.55 -20.81
C LEU A 246 10.56 -7.29 -21.00
N TYR A 247 9.99 -6.42 -20.17
CA TYR A 247 8.59 -6.01 -20.32
C TYR A 247 8.36 -5.17 -21.58
N ASN A 248 9.29 -4.26 -21.92
CA ASN A 248 9.20 -3.38 -23.08
C ASN A 248 9.66 -4.05 -24.40
N ALA A 249 10.22 -5.26 -24.32
CA ALA A 249 10.72 -5.98 -25.48
C ALA A 249 9.59 -6.28 -26.49
N THR A 250 9.88 -6.12 -27.77
CA THR A 250 8.98 -6.44 -28.87
C THR A 250 9.66 -7.37 -29.86
N PRO A 251 8.93 -8.17 -30.66
CA PRO A 251 9.53 -9.06 -31.66
C PRO A 251 10.36 -8.32 -32.73
N GLU A 252 10.02 -7.06 -33.00
CA GLU A 252 10.64 -6.26 -34.04
C GLU A 252 11.95 -5.59 -33.58
N ASN A 253 12.22 -5.52 -32.31
CA ASN A 253 13.41 -4.88 -31.79
C ASN A 253 14.50 -5.90 -31.49
N ASP A 254 15.72 -5.61 -31.95
CA ASP A 254 16.94 -6.29 -31.50
C ASP A 254 17.20 -5.88 -30.02
N ASN A 255 16.44 -6.48 -29.13
CA ASN A 255 16.48 -6.16 -27.73
C ASN A 255 17.76 -6.70 -27.09
N GLU A 256 18.55 -5.79 -26.57
CA GLU A 256 19.82 -6.07 -25.91
C GLU A 256 19.87 -5.37 -24.56
N PHE A 257 20.46 -6.00 -23.58
CA PHE A 257 20.71 -5.41 -22.28
C PHE A 257 22.10 -5.83 -21.79
N ASN A 258 22.93 -4.86 -21.44
CA ASN A 258 24.34 -5.07 -21.06
C ASN A 258 25.11 -5.93 -22.08
N GLY A 259 24.96 -5.62 -23.39
CA GLY A 259 25.63 -6.32 -24.47
C GLY A 259 25.16 -7.78 -24.71
N LYS A 260 24.03 -8.17 -24.13
CA LYS A 260 23.49 -9.52 -24.24
C LYS A 260 22.07 -9.52 -24.79
N LYS A 261 21.86 -10.30 -25.85
CA LYS A 261 20.57 -10.40 -26.54
C LYS A 261 19.48 -10.97 -25.65
N ILE A 262 18.30 -10.36 -25.69
CA ILE A 262 17.07 -10.87 -25.11
C ILE A 262 16.45 -11.88 -26.07
N SER A 263 16.11 -13.05 -25.56
CA SER A 263 15.43 -14.10 -26.32
C SER A 263 13.92 -14.02 -26.11
N SER A 264 13.15 -14.46 -27.11
CA SER A 264 11.70 -14.55 -27.02
C SER A 264 11.20 -15.97 -27.27
N LYS A 265 10.05 -16.31 -26.72
CA LYS A 265 9.35 -17.56 -26.94
C LYS A 265 7.85 -17.32 -26.91
N GLU A 266 7.13 -17.87 -27.88
CA GLU A 266 5.68 -17.92 -27.82
C GLU A 266 5.22 -18.79 -26.63
N VAL A 267 4.26 -18.29 -25.87
CA VAL A 267 3.67 -18.95 -24.73
C VAL A 267 2.18 -19.08 -24.96
N GLU A 268 1.70 -20.32 -25.06
CA GLU A 268 0.26 -20.60 -25.04
C GLU A 268 -0.25 -20.56 -23.59
N ILE A 269 -1.21 -19.68 -23.31
CA ILE A 269 -1.93 -19.70 -22.05
C ILE A 269 -3.04 -20.74 -22.16
N ARG A 270 -2.87 -21.86 -21.44
CA ARG A 270 -3.87 -22.92 -21.41
C ARG A 270 -5.22 -22.39 -20.98
N ASN A 271 -6.26 -22.73 -21.75
CA ASN A 271 -7.65 -22.50 -21.40
C ASN A 271 -7.94 -23.16 -20.04
N ASN A 272 -8.28 -22.35 -19.04
CA ASN A 272 -8.77 -22.88 -17.77
C ASN A 272 -10.29 -22.66 -17.66
N THR A 273 -10.94 -23.33 -16.72
CA THR A 273 -12.38 -23.27 -16.51
C THR A 273 -12.91 -21.88 -16.16
N PHE A 274 -12.07 -20.96 -15.71
CA PHE A 274 -12.46 -19.59 -15.37
C PHE A 274 -12.48 -18.64 -16.56
N TYR A 275 -11.80 -18.99 -17.66
CA TYR A 275 -11.68 -18.17 -18.86
C TYR A 275 -12.16 -18.91 -20.12
N LYS A 276 -13.27 -19.62 -20.01
CA LYS A 276 -13.89 -20.30 -21.17
C LYS A 276 -14.07 -19.33 -22.34
N GLY A 277 -13.41 -19.61 -23.44
CA GLY A 277 -13.50 -18.82 -24.68
C GLY A 277 -12.37 -17.81 -24.91
N CYS A 278 -11.41 -17.66 -23.98
CA CYS A 278 -10.23 -16.84 -24.20
C CYS A 278 -9.03 -17.74 -24.55
N ALA A 279 -8.73 -17.86 -25.84
CA ALA A 279 -7.40 -18.26 -26.26
C ALA A 279 -6.49 -17.04 -26.09
N ALA A 280 -5.66 -17.03 -25.06
CA ALA A 280 -4.64 -16.01 -24.89
C ALA A 280 -3.30 -16.62 -25.31
N ALA A 281 -2.72 -16.12 -26.38
CA ALA A 281 -1.32 -16.34 -26.72
C ALA A 281 -0.52 -15.11 -26.29
N GLY A 282 0.68 -15.32 -25.80
CA GLY A 282 1.59 -14.26 -25.43
C GLY A 282 3.02 -14.59 -25.87
N VAL A 283 3.86 -13.60 -25.98
CA VAL A 283 5.29 -13.78 -26.20
C VAL A 283 6.00 -13.55 -24.87
N GLY A 284 6.70 -14.57 -24.39
CA GLY A 284 7.56 -14.47 -23.21
C GLY A 284 8.97 -14.04 -23.63
N TYR A 285 9.48 -12.99 -23.02
CA TYR A 285 10.85 -12.55 -23.17
C TYR A 285 11.70 -12.99 -22.01
N TYR A 286 12.90 -13.48 -22.26
CA TYR A 286 13.77 -13.99 -21.22
C TYR A 286 15.25 -13.80 -21.56
N ARG A 287 16.07 -13.72 -20.53
CA ARG A 287 17.52 -13.73 -20.61
C ARG A 287 18.10 -14.35 -19.33
N LYS A 288 19.22 -15.07 -19.47
CA LYS A 288 19.96 -15.56 -18.31
C LYS A 288 20.55 -14.39 -17.53
N VAL A 289 20.28 -14.33 -16.25
CA VAL A 289 20.87 -13.36 -15.31
C VAL A 289 22.34 -13.71 -15.09
N THR A 290 23.19 -12.72 -15.04
CA THR A 290 24.64 -12.83 -14.80
C THR A 290 25.00 -12.03 -13.54
N SER A 291 26.26 -12.19 -13.06
CA SER A 291 26.77 -11.42 -11.92
C SER A 291 26.76 -9.89 -12.13
N GLU A 292 26.82 -9.45 -13.38
CA GLU A 292 26.74 -8.02 -13.74
C GLU A 292 25.33 -7.43 -13.62
N ASP A 293 24.31 -8.27 -13.53
CA ASP A 293 22.90 -7.89 -13.39
C ASP A 293 22.47 -7.85 -11.90
N LEU A 294 23.29 -8.33 -11.00
CA LEU A 294 23.03 -8.37 -9.55
C LEU A 294 23.75 -7.25 -8.81
#